data_a78c47544418b842bcd622bcf1bf0a6a
#
_entry.id   a78c47544418b842bcd622bcf1bf0a6a
#
_cell.length_a   1.000
_cell.length_b   1.000
_cell.length_c   1.000
_cell.angle_alpha   90.00
_cell.angle_beta   90.00
_cell.angle_gamma   90.00
#
_symmetry.space_group_name_H-M   'P 1'
#
loop_
_entity.id
_entity.type
_entity.pdbx_description
1 polymer ?
#
loop_
_entity_poly.entity_id
_entity_poly.type
_entity_poly.pdbx_seq_one_letter_code
_entity_poly.pdbx_strand_id
1 'polypeptide(L)'
;MNRNGMADVWEYRFIEHVRAHNVEHVYKVARVKLADGTFTNTMEHPLKNLGGIFSPELLARLLCLKYDFSMPENRQIRLLAREGIHISNTTLNSYIHNGISRLREFMEDVFKKFVQQAKYLMVDETTELVGVETPEGKAYRRKYLWAFFAKHVKLVYYHYNNGSRASDVAKTFLDHFMGSISTDGYTVYRMYDGEGSKVLHIGCWTHCRRLWVDALPSDRTAMDIIDSIGDLFRNEDLFRTMKLSSEKIKEKRLKLTGPVLERIHHKVVMMMQDAKIMANELIRKAANYTINQWKSLRNILKDGSAEISNNLCEQRMKPVKLLLKNCMNIGSEAAAENSAFIFSLIESCKLNDIDPQDYLKHLFECILHGKDCDKKALLPCFYKSEC
;
A
#
# COMPACT_ATOMS: atom_id res chain seq x y z
N MET A 1 39.76 -33.28 23.12
CA MET A 1 40.58 -33.42 21.90
C MET A 1 39.98 -34.51 21.03
N ASN A 2 39.74 -34.23 19.78
CA ASN A 2 39.25 -35.23 18.85
C ASN A 2 40.42 -36.20 18.45
N ARG A 3 40.11 -37.29 17.78
CA ARG A 3 41.11 -38.33 17.41
C ARG A 3 42.31 -37.85 16.57
N ASN A 4 42.29 -36.57 16.12
CA ASN A 4 43.36 -35.98 15.30
C ASN A 4 44.22 -34.96 16.08
N GLY A 5 44.11 -34.88 17.39
CA GLY A 5 44.94 -33.98 18.23
C GLY A 5 44.61 -32.47 18.10
N MET A 6 43.56 -32.11 17.36
CA MET A 6 43.11 -30.71 17.30
C MET A 6 42.23 -30.41 18.52
N ALA A 7 42.39 -29.22 19.09
CA ALA A 7 41.51 -28.71 20.14
C ALA A 7 40.12 -28.44 19.56
N ASP A 8 39.07 -28.83 20.29
CA ASP A 8 37.72 -28.46 19.94
C ASP A 8 37.58 -26.92 20.07
N VAL A 9 37.16 -26.27 19.01
CA VAL A 9 36.92 -24.83 18.98
C VAL A 9 35.46 -24.58 19.25
N TRP A 10 35.16 -23.80 20.30
CA TRP A 10 33.82 -23.39 20.65
C TRP A 10 33.64 -21.90 20.34
N GLU A 11 32.53 -21.55 19.70
CA GLU A 11 32.11 -20.16 19.48
C GLU A 11 31.06 -19.77 20.50
N TYR A 12 31.28 -18.63 21.18
CA TYR A 12 30.28 -17.97 21.99
C TYR A 12 29.83 -16.72 21.25
N ARG A 13 28.50 -16.57 21.08
CA ARG A 13 27.93 -15.41 20.42
C ARG A 13 26.99 -14.70 21.40
N PHE A 14 27.08 -13.39 21.46
CA PHE A 14 26.13 -12.55 22.18
C PHE A 14 25.81 -11.30 21.37
N ILE A 15 24.67 -10.68 21.64
CA ILE A 15 24.20 -9.45 20.98
C ILE A 15 24.35 -8.32 21.98
N GLU A 16 25.13 -7.30 21.64
CA GLU A 16 25.28 -6.08 22.41
C GLU A 16 24.52 -4.94 21.73
N HIS A 17 23.72 -4.19 22.49
CA HIS A 17 23.10 -2.96 22.01
C HIS A 17 24.04 -1.78 22.25
N VAL A 18 24.61 -1.25 21.16
CA VAL A 18 25.40 0.00 21.21
C VAL A 18 24.45 1.17 20.97
N ARG A 19 24.37 2.08 21.95
CA ARG A 19 23.48 3.22 21.87
C ARG A 19 23.91 4.19 20.77
N ALA A 20 23.01 4.46 19.80
CA ALA A 20 23.24 5.49 18.79
C ALA A 20 23.29 6.90 19.44
N HIS A 21 24.08 7.79 18.87
CA HIS A 21 24.18 9.19 19.28
C HIS A 21 23.98 10.10 18.05
N ASN A 22 23.51 11.33 18.32
CA ASN A 22 23.38 12.35 17.29
C ASN A 22 24.59 13.29 17.35
N VAL A 23 24.98 13.82 16.19
CA VAL A 23 26.08 14.80 16.06
C VAL A 23 25.49 16.11 15.57
N GLU A 24 25.77 17.20 16.31
CA GLU A 24 25.43 18.54 15.88
C GLU A 24 26.61 19.14 15.09
N HIS A 25 26.35 19.53 13.84
CA HIS A 25 27.31 20.22 12.99
C HIS A 25 27.01 21.73 13.03
N VAL A 26 27.97 22.50 13.55
CA VAL A 26 27.87 23.96 13.68
C VAL A 26 28.71 24.65 12.61
N TYR A 27 28.05 25.38 11.71
CA TYR A 27 28.69 26.18 10.67
C TYR A 27 28.61 27.67 11.04
N LYS A 28 29.77 28.35 11.14
CA LYS A 28 29.83 29.80 11.32
C LYS A 28 29.84 30.48 9.95
N VAL A 29 28.83 31.23 9.64
CA VAL A 29 28.58 31.86 8.32
C VAL A 29 28.60 33.38 8.51
N ALA A 30 29.47 34.09 7.73
CA ALA A 30 29.50 35.54 7.74
C ALA A 30 28.45 36.09 6.72
N ARG A 31 27.81 37.20 7.11
CA ARG A 31 26.97 37.98 6.22
C ARG A 31 27.79 39.12 5.62
N VAL A 32 27.89 39.16 4.29
CA VAL A 32 28.68 40.12 3.55
C VAL A 32 27.77 41.06 2.78
N LYS A 33 28.07 42.36 2.83
CA LYS A 33 27.36 43.39 2.02
C LYS A 33 28.05 43.46 0.65
N LEU A 34 27.27 43.32 -0.39
CA LEU A 34 27.73 43.42 -1.79
C LEU A 34 27.81 44.89 -2.23
N ALA A 35 28.47 45.15 -3.36
CA ALA A 35 28.65 46.51 -3.90
C ALA A 35 27.32 47.20 -4.29
N ASP A 36 26.28 46.44 -4.60
CA ASP A 36 24.93 46.92 -4.89
C ASP A 36 24.10 47.25 -3.62
N GLY A 37 24.70 47.08 -2.42
CA GLY A 37 24.05 47.32 -1.14
C GLY A 37 23.27 46.12 -0.60
N THR A 38 23.10 45.06 -1.35
CA THR A 38 22.45 43.79 -0.90
C THR A 38 23.38 43.01 0.03
N PHE A 39 22.81 42.01 0.73
CA PHE A 39 23.57 41.15 1.63
C PHE A 39 23.51 39.71 1.15
N THR A 40 24.63 39.03 1.19
CA THR A 40 24.74 37.58 0.96
C THR A 40 25.45 36.90 2.12
N ASN A 41 25.22 35.60 2.28
CA ASN A 41 25.96 34.77 3.22
C ASN A 41 27.18 34.16 2.52
N THR A 42 28.29 34.00 3.23
CA THR A 42 29.52 33.38 2.71
C THR A 42 29.35 31.90 2.37
N MET A 43 28.30 31.27 2.90
CA MET A 43 27.96 29.88 2.63
C MET A 43 26.44 29.68 2.67
N GLU A 44 25.88 28.90 1.77
CA GLU A 44 24.51 28.44 1.84
C GLU A 44 24.35 27.36 2.91
N HIS A 45 23.14 27.22 3.45
CA HIS A 45 22.83 26.17 4.41
C HIS A 45 23.07 24.78 3.77
N PRO A 46 23.87 23.87 4.39
CA PRO A 46 24.21 22.58 3.80
C PRO A 46 23.00 21.72 3.44
N LEU A 47 21.87 21.87 4.17
CA LEU A 47 20.63 21.13 3.95
C LEU A 47 19.53 21.97 3.30
N LYS A 48 19.89 23.07 2.59
CA LYS A 48 18.94 24.00 1.94
C LYS A 48 17.87 23.27 1.12
N ASN A 49 18.28 22.27 0.34
CA ASN A 49 17.37 21.54 -0.54
C ASN A 49 16.39 20.61 0.19
N LEU A 50 16.67 20.27 1.45
CA LEU A 50 15.78 19.48 2.29
C LEU A 50 14.81 20.34 3.12
N GLY A 51 15.07 21.66 3.20
CA GLY A 51 14.20 22.61 3.88
C GLY A 51 14.15 22.48 5.40
N GLY A 52 15.21 21.95 6.03
CA GLY A 52 15.28 21.76 7.47
C GLY A 52 16.70 21.61 8.00
N ILE A 53 16.83 21.24 9.27
CA ILE A 53 18.12 21.02 9.96
C ILE A 53 18.45 19.53 10.12
N PHE A 54 17.60 18.62 9.71
CA PHE A 54 17.83 17.18 9.81
C PHE A 54 18.61 16.66 8.61
N SER A 55 19.63 15.85 8.87
CA SER A 55 20.34 15.12 7.84
C SER A 55 19.41 14.12 7.12
N PRO A 56 19.78 13.67 5.90
CA PRO A 56 19.09 12.59 5.21
C PRO A 56 18.82 11.38 6.09
N GLU A 57 19.82 10.95 6.86
CA GLU A 57 19.74 9.82 7.79
C GLU A 57 18.69 10.04 8.90
N LEU A 58 18.75 11.17 9.59
CA LEU A 58 17.80 11.44 10.68
C LEU A 58 16.38 11.61 10.16
N LEU A 59 16.20 12.27 9.02
CA LEU A 59 14.89 12.46 8.41
C LEU A 59 14.29 11.11 7.97
N ALA A 60 15.07 10.24 7.33
CA ALA A 60 14.67 8.89 6.96
C ALA A 60 14.25 8.06 8.19
N ARG A 61 15.07 8.11 9.27
CA ARG A 61 14.74 7.45 10.55
C ARG A 61 13.41 7.92 11.12
N LEU A 62 13.16 9.23 11.16
CA LEU A 62 11.91 9.78 11.71
C LEU A 62 10.69 9.38 10.87
N LEU A 63 10.82 9.32 9.55
CA LEU A 63 9.78 8.84 8.65
C LEU A 63 9.49 7.35 8.87
N CYS A 64 10.51 6.51 9.00
CA CYS A 64 10.34 5.09 9.31
C CYS A 64 9.72 4.89 10.69
N LEU A 65 10.14 5.63 11.72
CA LEU A 65 9.50 5.57 13.05
C LEU A 65 8.01 5.88 12.96
N LYS A 66 7.59 6.84 12.14
CA LYS A 66 6.18 7.20 11.99
C LYS A 66 5.41 6.22 11.14
N TYR A 67 5.87 5.93 9.93
CA TYR A 67 5.07 5.26 8.90
C TYR A 67 5.31 3.74 8.82
N ASP A 68 6.47 3.24 9.23
CA ASP A 68 6.75 1.81 9.32
C ASP A 68 6.44 1.26 10.72
N PHE A 69 6.96 1.93 11.77
CA PHE A 69 6.75 1.51 13.16
C PHE A 69 5.53 2.15 13.83
N SER A 70 4.76 2.96 13.11
CA SER A 70 3.52 3.61 13.59
C SER A 70 3.72 4.42 14.88
N MET A 71 4.89 5.06 15.06
CA MET A 71 5.19 5.87 16.23
C MET A 71 4.73 7.33 16.03
N PRO A 72 3.76 7.84 16.80
CA PRO A 72 3.32 9.23 16.73
C PRO A 72 4.43 10.23 17.02
N GLU A 73 4.37 11.41 16.40
CA GLU A 73 5.40 12.46 16.54
C GLU A 73 5.65 12.88 17.99
N ASN A 74 4.61 12.93 18.83
CA ASN A 74 4.78 13.23 20.25
C ASN A 74 5.64 12.20 21.01
N ARG A 75 5.66 10.95 20.57
CA ARG A 75 6.56 9.91 21.11
C ARG A 75 7.97 10.06 20.53
N GLN A 76 8.09 10.44 19.27
CA GLN A 76 9.38 10.73 18.64
C GLN A 76 10.09 11.91 19.32
N ILE A 77 9.37 12.98 19.66
CA ILE A 77 9.93 14.12 20.42
C ILE A 77 10.51 13.66 21.76
N ARG A 78 9.78 12.79 22.48
CA ARG A 78 10.29 12.26 23.75
C ARG A 78 11.52 11.36 23.56
N LEU A 79 11.58 10.64 22.43
CA LEU A 79 12.76 9.85 22.06
C LEU A 79 13.95 10.76 21.75
N LEU A 80 13.76 11.76 20.90
CA LEU A 80 14.78 12.75 20.54
C LEU A 80 15.30 13.52 21.75
N ALA A 81 14.43 13.91 22.68
CA ALA A 81 14.83 14.59 23.92
C ALA A 81 15.75 13.72 24.80
N ARG A 82 15.53 12.40 24.84
CA ARG A 82 16.41 11.45 25.53
C ARG A 82 17.76 11.27 24.82
N GLU A 83 17.80 11.58 23.53
CA GLU A 83 19.01 11.58 22.69
C GLU A 83 19.68 12.95 22.62
N GLY A 84 19.22 13.93 23.41
CA GLY A 84 19.78 15.29 23.53
C GLY A 84 19.24 16.30 22.51
N ILE A 85 18.24 15.93 21.68
CA ILE A 85 17.64 16.84 20.70
C ILE A 85 16.31 17.37 21.25
N HIS A 86 16.26 18.68 21.54
CA HIS A 86 15.07 19.35 22.03
C HIS A 86 14.39 20.13 20.92
N ILE A 87 13.22 19.66 20.47
CA ILE A 87 12.48 20.26 19.37
C ILE A 87 10.97 20.31 19.68
N SER A 88 10.28 21.33 19.17
CA SER A 88 8.83 21.45 19.32
C SER A 88 8.06 20.51 18.39
N ASN A 89 6.81 20.18 18.74
CA ASN A 89 5.90 19.41 17.87
C ASN A 89 5.74 20.09 16.50
N THR A 90 5.55 21.41 16.49
CA THR A 90 5.33 22.18 15.26
C THR A 90 6.56 22.09 14.35
N THR A 91 7.76 22.21 14.93
CA THR A 91 9.01 22.16 14.15
C THR A 91 9.25 20.75 13.58
N LEU A 92 9.07 19.69 14.39
CA LEU A 92 9.19 18.32 13.92
C LEU A 92 8.18 18.01 12.79
N ASN A 93 6.90 18.37 12.99
CA ASN A 93 5.85 18.18 11.99
C ASN A 93 6.18 18.91 10.68
N SER A 94 6.67 20.15 10.76
CA SER A 94 7.07 20.93 9.59
C SER A 94 8.20 20.26 8.82
N TYR A 95 9.23 19.75 9.50
CA TYR A 95 10.35 19.07 8.84
C TYR A 95 9.96 17.75 8.21
N ILE A 96 9.13 16.94 8.87
CA ILE A 96 8.57 15.72 8.31
C ILE A 96 7.73 16.04 7.07
N HIS A 97 6.85 17.04 7.16
CA HIS A 97 5.99 17.43 6.04
C HIS A 97 6.81 17.92 4.85
N ASN A 98 7.78 18.81 5.07
CA ASN A 98 8.66 19.32 4.01
C ASN A 98 9.47 18.18 3.36
N GLY A 99 10.04 17.28 4.17
CA GLY A 99 10.78 16.13 3.66
C GLY A 99 9.93 15.25 2.73
N ILE A 100 8.70 14.91 3.14
CA ILE A 100 7.81 14.11 2.30
C ILE A 100 7.41 14.88 1.04
N SER A 101 7.15 16.19 1.13
CA SER A 101 6.81 17.01 -0.04
C SER A 101 7.96 17.01 -1.07
N ARG A 102 9.22 17.06 -0.63
CA ARG A 102 10.39 16.93 -1.51
C ARG A 102 10.48 15.55 -2.17
N LEU A 103 10.20 14.49 -1.43
CA LEU A 103 10.13 13.14 -2.00
C LEU A 103 9.02 13.02 -3.04
N ARG A 104 7.85 13.64 -2.79
CA ARG A 104 6.73 13.68 -3.74
C ARG A 104 7.14 14.38 -5.04
N GLU A 105 7.64 15.61 -4.95
CA GLU A 105 8.14 16.38 -6.10
C GLU A 105 9.20 15.61 -6.89
N PHE A 106 10.02 14.82 -6.21
CA PHE A 106 11.11 14.08 -6.82
C PHE A 106 10.64 12.79 -7.51
N MET A 107 9.74 12.00 -6.89
CA MET A 107 9.47 10.61 -7.29
C MET A 107 8.01 10.31 -7.66
N GLU A 108 7.00 11.09 -7.20
CA GLU A 108 5.60 10.65 -7.26
C GLU A 108 5.12 10.40 -8.69
N ASP A 109 5.45 11.29 -9.62
CA ASP A 109 5.02 11.17 -11.02
C ASP A 109 5.53 9.90 -11.70
N VAL A 110 6.81 9.58 -11.49
CA VAL A 110 7.43 8.38 -12.08
C VAL A 110 6.85 7.13 -11.43
N PHE A 111 6.67 7.14 -10.11
CA PHE A 111 6.11 6.03 -9.36
C PHE A 111 4.67 5.74 -9.81
N LYS A 112 3.80 6.76 -9.83
CA LYS A 112 2.41 6.67 -10.27
C LYS A 112 2.29 6.14 -11.69
N LYS A 113 3.02 6.75 -12.63
CA LYS A 113 3.02 6.34 -14.05
C LYS A 113 3.46 4.88 -14.22
N PHE A 114 4.46 4.44 -13.45
CA PHE A 114 4.94 3.06 -13.53
C PHE A 114 3.89 2.06 -13.01
N VAL A 115 3.21 2.37 -11.91
CA VAL A 115 2.10 1.53 -11.41
C VAL A 115 0.94 1.49 -12.41
N GLN A 116 0.60 2.62 -13.04
CA GLN A 116 -0.45 2.69 -14.08
C GLN A 116 -0.12 1.87 -15.34
N GLN A 117 1.16 1.56 -15.61
CA GLN A 117 1.59 0.72 -16.74
C GLN A 117 1.56 -0.78 -16.43
N ALA A 118 1.23 -1.18 -15.20
CA ALA A 118 1.11 -2.58 -14.84
C ALA A 118 -0.03 -3.25 -15.64
N LYS A 119 0.11 -4.54 -15.95
CA LYS A 119 -0.93 -5.31 -16.65
C LYS A 119 -2.04 -5.80 -15.70
N TYR A 120 -1.74 -5.86 -14.41
CA TYR A 120 -2.66 -6.32 -13.37
C TYR A 120 -2.50 -5.48 -12.11
N LEU A 121 -3.61 -4.97 -11.60
CA LEU A 121 -3.69 -4.23 -10.34
C LEU A 121 -4.71 -4.87 -9.41
N MET A 122 -4.40 -4.89 -8.13
CA MET A 122 -5.37 -5.12 -7.08
C MET A 122 -5.72 -3.76 -6.46
N VAL A 123 -7.01 -3.48 -6.30
CA VAL A 123 -7.49 -2.17 -5.84
C VAL A 123 -8.37 -2.35 -4.61
N ASP A 124 -8.15 -1.50 -3.64
CA ASP A 124 -8.93 -1.46 -2.39
C ASP A 124 -8.95 -0.02 -1.84
N GLU A 125 -9.92 0.30 -0.98
CA GLU A 125 -9.97 1.58 -0.31
C GLU A 125 -10.17 1.43 1.20
N THR A 126 -9.65 2.41 1.95
CA THR A 126 -9.84 2.48 3.40
C THR A 126 -10.23 3.88 3.83
N THR A 127 -10.80 4.02 5.02
CA THR A 127 -11.16 5.32 5.57
C THR A 127 -10.12 5.85 6.53
N GLU A 128 -9.89 7.16 6.46
CA GLU A 128 -9.06 7.94 7.36
C GLU A 128 -9.87 9.10 7.95
N LEU A 129 -9.51 9.56 9.13
CA LEU A 129 -10.08 10.74 9.76
C LEU A 129 -9.16 11.93 9.51
N VAL A 130 -9.56 12.84 8.62
CA VAL A 130 -8.73 13.94 8.12
C VAL A 130 -9.30 15.28 8.54
N GLY A 131 -8.43 16.19 9.01
CA GLY A 131 -8.76 17.56 9.31
C GLY A 131 -9.02 18.37 8.04
N VAL A 132 -10.16 19.02 7.98
CA VAL A 132 -10.56 19.92 6.89
C VAL A 132 -10.94 21.28 7.48
N GLU A 133 -10.63 22.34 6.76
CA GLU A 133 -11.06 23.69 7.14
C GLU A 133 -12.54 23.86 6.77
N THR A 134 -13.31 24.41 7.69
CA THR A 134 -14.72 24.78 7.51
C THR A 134 -14.94 26.22 7.93
N PRO A 135 -16.06 26.87 7.56
CA PRO A 135 -16.36 28.25 8.00
C PRO A 135 -16.36 28.39 9.52
N GLU A 136 -16.71 27.32 10.25
CA GLU A 136 -16.77 27.32 11.73
C GLU A 136 -15.43 26.95 12.37
N GLY A 137 -14.37 26.72 11.56
CA GLY A 137 -13.05 26.29 11.99
C GLY A 137 -12.71 24.87 11.54
N LYS A 138 -11.66 24.30 12.12
CA LYS A 138 -11.17 22.97 11.74
C LYS A 138 -12.11 21.87 12.22
N ALA A 139 -12.56 21.01 11.28
CA ALA A 139 -13.36 19.82 11.54
C ALA A 139 -12.65 18.56 11.05
N TYR A 140 -12.96 17.41 11.66
CA TYR A 140 -12.45 16.12 11.19
C TYR A 140 -13.53 15.38 10.42
N ARG A 141 -13.19 14.92 9.21
CA ARG A 141 -14.12 14.21 8.31
C ARG A 141 -13.55 12.87 7.93
N ARG A 142 -14.43 11.88 7.76
CA ARG A 142 -14.06 10.57 7.22
C ARG A 142 -13.78 10.73 5.73
N LYS A 143 -12.56 10.45 5.34
CA LYS A 143 -12.03 10.56 3.99
C LYS A 143 -11.51 9.20 3.54
N TYR A 144 -11.27 9.01 2.24
CA TYR A 144 -10.86 7.73 1.68
C TYR A 144 -9.45 7.79 1.10
N LEU A 145 -8.70 6.74 1.39
CA LEU A 145 -7.40 6.44 0.82
C LEU A 145 -7.54 5.19 -0.04
N TRP A 146 -7.06 5.26 -1.27
CA TRP A 146 -7.08 4.17 -2.23
C TRP A 146 -5.71 3.52 -2.32
N ALA A 147 -5.65 2.19 -2.49
CA ALA A 147 -4.43 1.47 -2.81
C ALA A 147 -4.54 0.82 -4.19
N PHE A 148 -3.54 1.03 -5.01
CA PHE A 148 -3.35 0.40 -6.30
C PHE A 148 -2.10 -0.47 -6.21
N PHE A 149 -2.30 -1.77 -6.05
CA PHE A 149 -1.21 -2.72 -5.83
C PHE A 149 -0.86 -3.46 -7.12
N ALA A 150 0.29 -3.13 -7.70
CA ALA A 150 0.88 -3.80 -8.85
C ALA A 150 1.70 -5.02 -8.38
N LYS A 151 1.02 -6.13 -8.10
CA LYS A 151 1.60 -7.32 -7.47
C LYS A 151 2.86 -7.84 -8.16
N HIS A 152 2.85 -7.93 -9.50
CA HIS A 152 3.93 -8.55 -10.27
C HIS A 152 5.23 -7.75 -10.28
N VAL A 153 5.13 -6.44 -10.07
CA VAL A 153 6.27 -5.54 -9.92
C VAL A 153 6.53 -5.15 -8.48
N LYS A 154 5.77 -5.71 -7.54
CA LYS A 154 5.90 -5.48 -6.09
C LYS A 154 5.87 -4.00 -5.70
N LEU A 155 4.97 -3.22 -6.32
CA LEU A 155 4.75 -1.82 -6.00
C LEU A 155 3.31 -1.58 -5.58
N VAL A 156 3.11 -0.80 -4.52
CA VAL A 156 1.81 -0.30 -4.12
C VAL A 156 1.81 1.23 -4.13
N TYR A 157 0.84 1.83 -4.82
CA TYR A 157 0.63 3.26 -4.82
C TYR A 157 -0.63 3.59 -4.03
N TYR A 158 -0.46 4.35 -2.95
CA TYR A 158 -1.59 4.90 -2.21
C TYR A 158 -1.95 6.25 -2.77
N HIS A 159 -3.23 6.46 -3.00
CA HIS A 159 -3.76 7.66 -3.63
C HIS A 159 -4.82 8.31 -2.75
N TYR A 160 -4.57 9.55 -2.36
CA TYR A 160 -5.53 10.41 -1.70
C TYR A 160 -5.98 11.48 -2.70
N ASN A 161 -7.28 11.53 -3.00
CA ASN A 161 -7.87 12.52 -3.90
C ASN A 161 -8.99 13.26 -3.17
N ASN A 162 -8.65 14.28 -2.40
CA ASN A 162 -9.56 15.02 -1.53
C ASN A 162 -10.43 14.11 -0.64
N GLY A 163 -9.98 12.88 -0.43
CA GLY A 163 -10.68 11.83 0.31
C GLY A 163 -12.00 11.39 -0.28
N SER A 164 -12.18 11.57 -1.57
CA SER A 164 -13.38 11.10 -2.28
C SER A 164 -13.44 9.58 -2.35
N ARG A 165 -14.65 9.02 -2.24
CA ARG A 165 -14.98 7.62 -2.56
C ARG A 165 -15.68 7.50 -3.92
N ALA A 166 -15.85 8.59 -4.63
CA ALA A 166 -16.59 8.59 -5.87
C ALA A 166 -15.86 7.82 -6.98
N SER A 167 -16.63 7.37 -7.98
CA SER A 167 -16.13 6.58 -9.11
C SER A 167 -15.08 7.32 -9.95
N ASP A 168 -15.07 8.63 -9.90
CA ASP A 168 -14.12 9.49 -10.61
C ASP A 168 -12.68 9.32 -10.13
N VAL A 169 -12.45 8.97 -8.85
CA VAL A 169 -11.11 8.68 -8.33
C VAL A 169 -10.50 7.48 -9.04
N ALA A 170 -11.23 6.34 -9.05
CA ALA A 170 -10.78 5.16 -9.76
C ALA A 170 -10.68 5.41 -11.28
N LYS A 171 -11.65 6.14 -11.87
CA LYS A 171 -11.62 6.51 -13.29
C LYS A 171 -10.39 7.32 -13.64
N THR A 172 -10.10 8.39 -12.90
CA THR A 172 -8.95 9.26 -13.17
C THR A 172 -7.63 8.51 -13.03
N PHE A 173 -7.51 7.61 -12.07
CA PHE A 173 -6.29 6.81 -11.94
C PHE A 173 -6.17 5.77 -13.06
N LEU A 174 -7.27 5.15 -13.47
CA LEU A 174 -7.33 4.05 -14.45
C LEU A 174 -7.69 4.52 -15.87
N ASP A 175 -7.73 5.83 -16.15
CA ASP A 175 -8.22 6.41 -17.41
C ASP A 175 -7.53 5.81 -18.66
N HIS A 176 -6.22 5.61 -18.59
CA HIS A 176 -5.43 5.00 -19.65
C HIS A 176 -4.99 3.57 -19.35
N PHE A 177 -5.52 2.97 -18.30
CA PHE A 177 -5.16 1.61 -17.90
C PHE A 177 -5.78 0.59 -18.84
N MET A 178 -4.95 -0.33 -19.34
CA MET A 178 -5.36 -1.45 -20.20
C MET A 178 -4.85 -2.74 -19.59
N GLY A 179 -5.70 -3.38 -18.77
CA GLY A 179 -5.31 -4.59 -18.07
C GLY A 179 -6.42 -5.12 -17.18
N SER A 180 -6.05 -5.96 -16.24
CA SER A 180 -6.98 -6.55 -15.29
C SER A 180 -6.92 -5.84 -13.94
N ILE A 181 -8.06 -5.63 -13.30
CA ILE A 181 -8.14 -5.17 -11.92
C ILE A 181 -8.87 -6.20 -11.07
N SER A 182 -8.34 -6.50 -9.87
CA SER A 182 -9.08 -7.24 -8.83
C SER A 182 -9.56 -6.30 -7.75
N THR A 183 -10.84 -6.41 -7.38
CA THR A 183 -11.47 -5.54 -6.38
C THR A 183 -12.38 -6.35 -5.48
N ASP A 184 -12.88 -5.72 -4.42
CA ASP A 184 -14.03 -6.20 -3.67
C ASP A 184 -15.35 -6.04 -4.45
N GLY A 185 -16.47 -6.27 -3.81
CA GLY A 185 -17.81 -6.10 -4.43
C GLY A 185 -18.33 -4.67 -4.45
N TYR A 186 -17.49 -3.66 -4.24
CA TYR A 186 -17.97 -2.28 -4.25
C TYR A 186 -18.51 -1.85 -5.62
N THR A 187 -19.69 -1.24 -5.61
CA THR A 187 -20.47 -0.97 -6.83
C THR A 187 -19.78 -0.02 -7.82
N VAL A 188 -18.83 0.78 -7.36
CA VAL A 188 -18.05 1.70 -8.21
C VAL A 188 -17.33 0.97 -9.33
N TYR A 189 -16.82 -0.24 -9.08
CA TYR A 189 -16.07 -0.98 -10.09
C TYR A 189 -16.94 -1.62 -11.18
N ARG A 190 -18.27 -1.66 -11.00
CA ARG A 190 -19.21 -2.17 -12.02
C ARG A 190 -19.19 -1.37 -13.31
N MET A 191 -18.70 -0.13 -13.29
CA MET A 191 -18.50 0.64 -14.51
C MET A 191 -17.56 -0.06 -15.51
N TYR A 192 -16.70 -0.97 -15.04
CA TYR A 192 -15.80 -1.77 -15.88
C TYR A 192 -16.42 -3.09 -16.36
N ASP A 193 -17.63 -3.44 -15.91
CA ASP A 193 -18.35 -4.64 -16.34
C ASP A 193 -19.10 -4.44 -17.68
N GLY A 194 -19.11 -3.21 -18.23
CA GLY A 194 -19.76 -2.88 -19.50
C GLY A 194 -19.08 -3.54 -20.70
N GLU A 195 -19.83 -3.64 -21.81
CA GLU A 195 -19.27 -4.03 -23.11
C GLU A 195 -18.33 -2.94 -23.61
N GLY A 196 -17.17 -3.33 -24.19
CA GLY A 196 -16.17 -2.40 -24.69
C GLY A 196 -15.23 -1.82 -23.62
N SER A 197 -15.35 -2.21 -22.34
CA SER A 197 -14.37 -1.83 -21.32
C SER A 197 -12.98 -2.35 -21.68
N LYS A 198 -11.97 -1.46 -21.66
CA LYS A 198 -10.57 -1.82 -21.82
C LYS A 198 -9.99 -2.46 -20.55
N VAL A 199 -10.68 -2.34 -19.43
CA VAL A 199 -10.30 -2.88 -18.14
C VAL A 199 -11.08 -4.17 -17.90
N LEU A 200 -10.38 -5.25 -17.62
CA LEU A 200 -10.99 -6.52 -17.19
C LEU A 200 -11.18 -6.49 -15.67
N HIS A 201 -12.42 -6.32 -15.23
CA HIS A 201 -12.76 -6.35 -13.80
C HIS A 201 -12.92 -7.77 -13.30
N ILE A 202 -12.22 -8.13 -12.22
CA ILE A 202 -12.22 -9.44 -11.56
C ILE A 202 -12.68 -9.26 -10.12
N GLY A 203 -13.73 -9.99 -9.75
CA GLY A 203 -14.31 -9.95 -8.41
C GLY A 203 -13.58 -10.86 -7.42
N CYS A 204 -13.67 -10.54 -6.14
CA CYS A 204 -13.03 -11.27 -5.05
C CYS A 204 -13.90 -12.43 -4.55
N TRP A 205 -13.45 -13.67 -4.74
CA TRP A 205 -14.12 -14.87 -4.24
C TRP A 205 -14.10 -15.00 -2.72
N THR A 206 -13.13 -14.39 -2.03
CA THR A 206 -13.12 -14.36 -0.55
C THR A 206 -14.29 -13.57 0.00
N HIS A 207 -14.65 -12.43 -0.61
CA HIS A 207 -15.82 -11.65 -0.20
C HIS A 207 -17.12 -12.41 -0.47
N CYS A 208 -17.23 -13.05 -1.64
CA CYS A 208 -18.37 -13.92 -1.94
C CYS A 208 -18.49 -15.04 -0.88
N ARG A 209 -17.40 -15.77 -0.61
CA ARG A 209 -17.38 -16.86 0.37
C ARG A 209 -17.77 -16.39 1.78
N ARG A 210 -17.31 -15.22 2.21
CA ARG A 210 -17.61 -14.66 3.54
C ARG A 210 -19.12 -14.56 3.77
N LEU A 211 -19.88 -14.06 2.78
CA LEU A 211 -21.34 -13.94 2.90
C LEU A 211 -22.03 -15.31 3.05
N TRP A 212 -21.56 -16.34 2.37
CA TRP A 212 -22.08 -17.70 2.54
C TRP A 212 -21.72 -18.30 3.88
N VAL A 213 -20.50 -18.03 4.38
CA VAL A 213 -20.08 -18.44 5.73
C VAL A 213 -20.90 -17.76 6.82
N ASP A 214 -21.20 -16.48 6.67
CA ASP A 214 -22.06 -15.72 7.60
C ASP A 214 -23.51 -16.26 7.62
N ALA A 215 -23.99 -16.81 6.50
CA ALA A 215 -25.32 -17.41 6.38
C ALA A 215 -25.40 -18.83 6.96
N LEU A 216 -24.29 -19.59 7.01
CA LEU A 216 -24.25 -21.01 7.40
C LEU A 216 -24.87 -21.31 8.79
N PRO A 217 -24.70 -20.49 9.83
CA PRO A 217 -25.32 -20.75 11.13
C PRO A 217 -26.84 -20.71 11.10
N SER A 218 -27.43 -19.98 10.14
CA SER A 218 -28.89 -19.83 10.00
C SER A 218 -29.50 -20.83 9.03
N ASP A 219 -28.73 -21.33 8.06
CA ASP A 219 -29.20 -22.29 7.05
C ASP A 219 -28.03 -23.12 6.49
N ARG A 220 -28.10 -24.42 6.66
CA ARG A 220 -27.07 -25.38 6.21
C ARG A 220 -26.99 -25.53 4.69
N THR A 221 -27.98 -25.06 3.93
CA THR A 221 -27.90 -25.07 2.45
C THR A 221 -26.72 -24.24 1.92
N ALA A 222 -26.22 -23.27 2.72
CA ALA A 222 -25.01 -22.53 2.40
C ALA A 222 -23.75 -23.41 2.26
N MET A 223 -23.71 -24.57 2.95
CA MET A 223 -22.52 -25.43 2.99
C MET A 223 -22.10 -25.89 1.60
N ASP A 224 -23.05 -26.28 0.77
CA ASP A 224 -22.80 -26.76 -0.60
C ASP A 224 -22.10 -25.71 -1.49
N ILE A 225 -22.43 -24.44 -1.26
CA ILE A 225 -21.80 -23.33 -1.98
C ILE A 225 -20.42 -23.05 -1.42
N ILE A 226 -20.28 -23.07 -0.09
CA ILE A 226 -18.98 -22.88 0.61
C ILE A 226 -17.97 -23.94 0.14
N ASP A 227 -18.38 -25.20 0.06
CA ASP A 227 -17.53 -26.31 -0.39
C ASP A 227 -17.13 -26.16 -1.86
N SER A 228 -18.08 -25.75 -2.70
CA SER A 228 -17.80 -25.50 -4.12
C SER A 228 -16.84 -24.30 -4.29
N ILE A 229 -16.98 -23.26 -3.50
CA ILE A 229 -15.99 -22.15 -3.48
C ILE A 229 -14.63 -22.65 -2.96
N GLY A 230 -14.63 -23.56 -1.99
CA GLY A 230 -13.43 -24.24 -1.51
C GLY A 230 -12.66 -24.96 -2.63
N ASP A 231 -13.38 -25.58 -3.57
CA ASP A 231 -12.76 -26.21 -4.77
C ASP A 231 -12.01 -25.17 -5.62
N LEU A 232 -12.53 -23.94 -5.75
CA LEU A 232 -11.83 -22.89 -6.48
C LEU A 232 -10.47 -22.57 -5.85
N PHE A 233 -10.42 -22.41 -4.52
CA PHE A 233 -9.18 -22.14 -3.80
C PHE A 233 -8.22 -23.32 -3.86
N ARG A 234 -8.72 -24.57 -3.77
CA ARG A 234 -7.88 -25.77 -3.94
C ARG A 234 -7.21 -25.83 -5.32
N ASN A 235 -7.94 -25.46 -6.36
CA ASN A 235 -7.37 -25.38 -7.72
C ASN A 235 -6.23 -24.33 -7.78
N GLU A 236 -6.42 -23.15 -7.20
CA GLU A 236 -5.38 -22.10 -7.17
C GLU A 236 -4.14 -22.52 -6.38
N ASP A 237 -4.34 -23.22 -5.25
CA ASP A 237 -3.23 -23.77 -4.46
C ASP A 237 -2.45 -24.84 -5.24
N LEU A 238 -3.15 -25.69 -5.99
CA LEU A 238 -2.54 -26.65 -6.89
C LEU A 238 -1.70 -25.96 -7.96
N PHE A 239 -2.23 -24.91 -8.61
CA PHE A 239 -1.51 -24.17 -9.65
C PHE A 239 -0.26 -23.48 -9.09
N ARG A 240 -0.35 -22.94 -7.87
CA ARG A 240 0.78 -22.32 -7.17
C ARG A 240 1.85 -23.35 -6.80
N THR A 241 1.45 -24.51 -6.27
CA THR A 241 2.35 -25.61 -5.93
C THR A 241 3.11 -26.13 -7.17
N MET A 242 2.41 -26.19 -8.30
CA MET A 242 3.00 -26.58 -9.58
C MET A 242 3.84 -25.47 -10.23
N LYS A 243 3.88 -24.27 -9.66
CA LYS A 243 4.61 -23.09 -10.19
C LYS A 243 4.29 -22.82 -11.66
N LEU A 244 3.02 -22.88 -12.03
CA LEU A 244 2.59 -22.70 -13.42
C LEU A 244 2.75 -21.25 -13.88
N SER A 245 3.05 -21.05 -15.17
CA SER A 245 2.99 -19.73 -15.80
C SER A 245 1.54 -19.21 -15.90
N SER A 246 1.37 -17.90 -16.06
CA SER A 246 0.03 -17.28 -16.18
C SER A 246 -0.79 -17.88 -17.32
N GLU A 247 -0.15 -18.20 -18.46
CA GLU A 247 -0.82 -18.83 -19.60
C GLU A 247 -1.33 -20.22 -19.25
N LYS A 248 -0.51 -21.03 -18.57
CA LYS A 248 -0.89 -22.37 -18.11
C LYS A 248 -1.97 -22.31 -17.01
N ILE A 249 -1.91 -21.32 -16.11
CA ILE A 249 -2.96 -21.09 -15.12
C ILE A 249 -4.27 -20.79 -15.82
N LYS A 250 -4.29 -19.87 -16.80
CA LYS A 250 -5.50 -19.56 -17.58
C LYS A 250 -6.09 -20.80 -18.24
N GLU A 251 -5.26 -21.63 -18.89
CA GLU A 251 -5.71 -22.88 -19.50
C GLU A 251 -6.30 -23.85 -18.46
N LYS A 252 -5.62 -24.04 -17.33
CA LYS A 252 -6.07 -24.92 -16.25
C LYS A 252 -7.35 -24.40 -15.59
N ARG A 253 -7.50 -23.08 -15.40
CA ARG A 253 -8.74 -22.47 -14.91
C ARG A 253 -9.92 -22.79 -15.81
N LEU A 254 -9.77 -22.72 -17.14
CA LEU A 254 -10.85 -23.09 -18.06
C LEU A 254 -11.27 -24.56 -17.88
N LYS A 255 -10.29 -25.48 -17.68
CA LYS A 255 -10.57 -26.92 -17.56
C LYS A 255 -11.08 -27.35 -16.19
N LEU A 256 -10.52 -26.79 -15.09
CA LEU A 256 -10.79 -27.24 -13.72
C LEU A 256 -11.70 -26.29 -12.95
N THR A 257 -11.47 -24.98 -13.08
CA THR A 257 -12.21 -23.95 -12.35
C THR A 257 -13.54 -23.63 -13.05
N GLY A 258 -13.56 -23.61 -14.38
CA GLY A 258 -14.77 -23.34 -15.17
C GLY A 258 -15.96 -24.22 -14.79
N PRO A 259 -15.86 -25.55 -14.79
CA PRO A 259 -16.95 -26.44 -14.38
C PRO A 259 -17.43 -26.20 -12.94
N VAL A 260 -16.53 -25.84 -12.03
CA VAL A 260 -16.88 -25.50 -10.64
C VAL A 260 -17.71 -24.20 -10.59
N LEU A 261 -17.33 -23.20 -11.38
CA LEU A 261 -18.08 -21.94 -11.47
C LEU A 261 -19.49 -22.19 -12.00
N GLU A 262 -19.65 -22.97 -13.07
CA GLU A 262 -20.98 -23.28 -13.63
C GLU A 262 -21.83 -24.06 -12.59
N ARG A 263 -21.25 -24.97 -11.81
CA ARG A 263 -21.92 -25.65 -10.71
C ARG A 263 -22.40 -24.69 -9.62
N ILE A 264 -21.55 -23.74 -9.21
CA ILE A 264 -21.91 -22.69 -8.23
C ILE A 264 -23.09 -21.86 -8.77
N HIS A 265 -22.98 -21.39 -10.01
CA HIS A 265 -24.00 -20.57 -10.64
C HIS A 265 -25.34 -21.28 -10.67
N HIS A 266 -25.36 -22.52 -11.18
CA HIS A 266 -26.57 -23.33 -11.24
C HIS A 266 -27.22 -23.50 -9.87
N LYS A 267 -26.44 -23.89 -8.85
CA LYS A 267 -26.95 -24.05 -7.48
C LYS A 267 -27.54 -22.76 -6.93
N VAL A 268 -26.86 -21.63 -7.08
CA VAL A 268 -27.36 -20.35 -6.59
C VAL A 268 -28.64 -19.93 -7.31
N VAL A 269 -28.73 -20.10 -8.64
CA VAL A 269 -29.94 -19.80 -9.41
C VAL A 269 -31.13 -20.68 -8.96
N MET A 270 -30.89 -21.98 -8.72
CA MET A 270 -31.91 -22.88 -8.19
C MET A 270 -32.39 -22.48 -6.80
N MET A 271 -31.46 -22.11 -5.90
CA MET A 271 -31.79 -21.61 -4.56
C MET A 271 -32.62 -20.33 -4.61
N MET A 272 -32.38 -19.44 -5.59
CA MET A 272 -33.14 -18.20 -5.75
C MET A 272 -34.59 -18.43 -6.22
N GLN A 273 -34.91 -19.59 -6.79
CA GLN A 273 -36.26 -19.98 -7.17
C GLN A 273 -37.08 -20.58 -6.00
N ASP A 274 -36.39 -20.96 -4.90
CA ASP A 274 -37.05 -21.49 -3.71
C ASP A 274 -37.38 -20.37 -2.73
N ALA A 275 -38.66 -20.02 -2.62
CA ALA A 275 -39.14 -18.96 -1.73
C ALA A 275 -38.84 -19.25 -0.24
N LYS A 276 -38.77 -20.53 0.17
CA LYS A 276 -38.45 -20.89 1.56
C LYS A 276 -37.00 -20.60 1.88
N ILE A 277 -36.09 -20.97 0.97
CA ILE A 277 -34.64 -20.68 1.11
C ILE A 277 -34.41 -19.17 1.07
N MET A 278 -35.03 -18.46 0.16
CA MET A 278 -34.91 -17.00 -0.02
C MET A 278 -35.63 -16.18 1.06
N ALA A 279 -36.43 -16.78 1.92
CA ALA A 279 -36.97 -16.15 3.12
C ALA A 279 -35.85 -15.85 4.15
N ASN A 280 -34.77 -16.64 4.15
CA ASN A 280 -33.59 -16.35 4.98
C ASN A 280 -32.81 -15.15 4.41
N GLU A 281 -32.73 -14.08 5.20
CA GLU A 281 -32.10 -12.82 4.77
C GLU A 281 -30.62 -12.97 4.44
N LEU A 282 -29.86 -13.75 5.22
CA LEU A 282 -28.43 -13.96 5.01
C LEU A 282 -28.16 -14.77 3.74
N ILE A 283 -28.96 -15.82 3.48
CA ILE A 283 -28.89 -16.57 2.21
C ILE A 283 -29.23 -15.67 1.04
N ARG A 284 -30.33 -14.91 1.14
CA ARG A 284 -30.73 -13.96 0.09
C ARG A 284 -29.64 -12.94 -0.22
N LYS A 285 -28.97 -12.41 0.81
CA LYS A 285 -27.84 -11.47 0.65
C LYS A 285 -26.68 -12.14 -0.08
N ALA A 286 -26.30 -13.35 0.31
CA ALA A 286 -25.20 -14.10 -0.30
C ALA A 286 -25.50 -14.47 -1.75
N ALA A 287 -26.70 -14.96 -2.05
CA ALA A 287 -27.17 -15.30 -3.39
C ALA A 287 -27.21 -14.06 -4.31
N ASN A 288 -27.83 -12.99 -3.86
CA ASN A 288 -27.88 -11.73 -4.61
C ASN A 288 -26.49 -11.18 -4.89
N TYR A 289 -25.58 -11.20 -3.91
CA TYR A 289 -24.19 -10.79 -4.13
C TYR A 289 -23.52 -11.63 -5.22
N THR A 290 -23.64 -12.96 -5.11
CA THR A 290 -23.04 -13.91 -6.06
C THR A 290 -23.51 -13.65 -7.48
N ILE A 291 -24.82 -13.49 -7.70
CA ILE A 291 -25.37 -13.26 -9.04
C ILE A 291 -25.06 -11.84 -9.55
N ASN A 292 -25.16 -10.83 -8.69
CA ASN A 292 -24.87 -9.46 -9.06
C ASN A 292 -23.39 -9.24 -9.42
N GLN A 293 -22.47 -10.03 -8.84
CA GLN A 293 -21.04 -9.98 -9.12
C GLN A 293 -20.59 -11.09 -10.10
N TRP A 294 -21.54 -11.87 -10.66
CA TRP A 294 -21.20 -13.09 -11.42
C TRP A 294 -20.23 -12.82 -12.57
N LYS A 295 -20.45 -11.75 -13.31
CA LYS A 295 -19.59 -11.37 -14.44
C LYS A 295 -18.16 -11.15 -14.00
N SER A 296 -17.93 -10.35 -12.95
CA SER A 296 -16.60 -10.07 -12.42
C SER A 296 -15.98 -11.30 -11.75
N LEU A 297 -16.76 -12.08 -11.00
CA LEU A 297 -16.27 -13.33 -10.37
C LEU A 297 -15.83 -14.37 -11.42
N ARG A 298 -16.57 -14.48 -12.53
CA ARG A 298 -16.24 -15.40 -13.63
C ARG A 298 -15.04 -14.94 -14.46
N ASN A 299 -14.73 -13.66 -14.45
CA ASN A 299 -13.62 -13.09 -15.24
C ASN A 299 -12.24 -13.62 -14.81
N ILE A 300 -12.12 -14.27 -13.66
CA ILE A 300 -10.88 -14.97 -13.25
C ILE A 300 -10.41 -15.99 -14.29
N LEU A 301 -11.30 -16.54 -15.11
CA LEU A 301 -10.98 -17.45 -16.20
C LEU A 301 -10.23 -16.80 -17.36
N LYS A 302 -10.31 -15.46 -17.49
CA LYS A 302 -9.74 -14.73 -18.62
C LYS A 302 -8.29 -14.31 -18.42
N ASP A 303 -7.84 -14.22 -17.18
CA ASP A 303 -6.49 -13.76 -16.84
C ASP A 303 -5.84 -14.69 -15.81
N GLY A 304 -4.83 -15.46 -16.23
CA GLY A 304 -4.09 -16.35 -15.35
C GLY A 304 -3.07 -15.65 -14.44
N SER A 305 -2.84 -14.36 -14.63
CA SER A 305 -1.97 -13.56 -13.76
C SER A 305 -2.71 -12.99 -12.54
N ALA A 306 -4.03 -12.93 -12.61
CA ALA A 306 -4.87 -12.37 -11.55
C ALA A 306 -5.04 -13.35 -10.38
N GLU A 307 -5.22 -12.79 -9.19
CA GLU A 307 -5.53 -13.53 -7.97
C GLU A 307 -7.05 -13.76 -7.84
N ILE A 308 -7.43 -14.91 -7.27
CA ILE A 308 -8.82 -15.25 -6.99
C ILE A 308 -9.42 -14.40 -5.85
N SER A 309 -8.58 -13.75 -5.06
CA SER A 309 -8.98 -12.94 -3.92
C SER A 309 -8.23 -11.62 -3.86
N ASN A 310 -8.85 -10.59 -3.28
CA ASN A 310 -8.23 -9.26 -3.06
C ASN A 310 -7.46 -9.17 -1.73
N ASN A 311 -7.28 -10.26 -1.00
CA ASN A 311 -6.68 -10.27 0.34
C ASN A 311 -5.27 -9.66 0.38
N LEU A 312 -4.49 -9.81 -0.69
CA LEU A 312 -3.14 -9.23 -0.73
C LEU A 312 -3.18 -7.70 -0.73
N CYS A 313 -4.16 -7.08 -1.40
CA CYS A 313 -4.35 -5.64 -1.35
C CYS A 313 -4.89 -5.19 0.01
N GLU A 314 -5.85 -5.92 0.59
CA GLU A 314 -6.35 -5.64 1.95
C GLU A 314 -5.22 -5.67 2.99
N GLN A 315 -4.25 -6.58 2.84
CA GLN A 315 -3.08 -6.63 3.72
C GLN A 315 -2.23 -5.36 3.62
N ARG A 316 -2.17 -4.71 2.44
CA ARG A 316 -1.45 -3.44 2.27
C ARG A 316 -2.12 -2.28 2.99
N MET A 317 -3.43 -2.38 3.30
CA MET A 317 -4.13 -1.37 4.11
C MET A 317 -3.86 -1.46 5.61
N LYS A 318 -3.31 -2.59 6.10
CA LYS A 318 -3.08 -2.79 7.55
C LYS A 318 -2.11 -1.77 8.16
N PRO A 319 -0.95 -1.42 7.54
CA PRO A 319 -0.03 -0.42 8.09
C PRO A 319 -0.69 0.95 8.26
N VAL A 320 -1.47 1.39 7.28
CA VAL A 320 -2.24 2.64 7.35
C VAL A 320 -3.19 2.63 8.54
N LYS A 321 -3.96 1.57 8.70
CA LYS A 321 -4.89 1.43 9.84
C LYS A 321 -4.19 1.36 11.19
N LEU A 322 -2.99 0.77 11.24
CA LEU A 322 -2.19 0.70 12.46
C LEU A 322 -1.69 2.10 12.86
N LEU A 323 -1.20 2.88 11.91
CA LEU A 323 -0.81 4.26 12.17
C LEU A 323 -2.00 5.08 12.70
N LEU A 324 -3.17 4.96 12.08
CA LEU A 324 -4.39 5.67 12.52
C LEU A 324 -4.83 5.29 13.93
N LYS A 325 -4.68 4.02 14.34
CA LYS A 325 -4.94 3.61 15.73
C LYS A 325 -4.03 4.30 16.74
N ASN A 326 -2.79 4.63 16.35
CA ASN A 326 -1.82 5.29 17.21
C ASN A 326 -1.90 6.82 17.14
N CYS A 327 -2.21 7.39 15.97
CA CYS A 327 -2.25 8.83 15.71
C CYS A 327 -3.66 9.42 15.77
N MET A 328 -4.71 8.58 15.75
CA MET A 328 -6.15 8.90 15.78
C MET A 328 -6.66 9.63 14.52
N ASN A 329 -5.95 10.63 14.03
CA ASN A 329 -6.35 11.43 12.87
C ASN A 329 -5.14 11.99 12.11
N ILE A 330 -5.40 12.50 10.91
CA ILE A 330 -4.45 13.22 10.07
C ILE A 330 -4.81 14.70 10.09
N GLY A 331 -3.81 15.55 10.30
CA GLY A 331 -4.02 16.96 10.60
C GLY A 331 -4.60 17.82 9.49
N SER A 332 -4.43 17.45 8.20
CA SER A 332 -4.91 18.20 7.03
C SER A 332 -4.95 17.33 5.79
N GLU A 333 -5.59 17.80 4.72
CA GLU A 333 -5.61 17.12 3.43
C GLU A 333 -4.20 16.99 2.81
N ALA A 334 -3.38 18.05 2.90
CA ALA A 334 -1.98 17.98 2.46
C ALA A 334 -1.16 16.94 3.25
N ALA A 335 -1.42 16.77 4.54
CA ALA A 335 -0.80 15.73 5.34
C ALA A 335 -1.30 14.33 4.94
N ALA A 336 -2.56 14.18 4.49
CA ALA A 336 -3.09 12.92 3.99
C ALA A 336 -2.47 12.54 2.64
N GLU A 337 -2.28 13.49 1.73
CA GLU A 337 -1.54 13.28 0.48
C GLU A 337 -0.10 12.85 0.74
N ASN A 338 0.60 13.54 1.64
CA ASN A 338 1.95 13.17 2.04
C ASN A 338 2.00 11.77 2.66
N SER A 339 1.03 11.46 3.54
CA SER A 339 0.90 10.14 4.16
C SER A 339 0.70 9.03 3.12
N ALA A 340 -0.13 9.26 2.12
CA ALA A 340 -0.37 8.34 1.02
C ALA A 340 0.93 8.01 0.27
N PHE A 341 1.68 9.04 -0.10
CA PHE A 341 2.90 8.84 -0.88
C PHE A 341 4.02 8.17 -0.09
N ILE A 342 4.26 8.57 1.17
CA ILE A 342 5.32 7.94 1.97
C ILE A 342 4.99 6.47 2.26
N PHE A 343 3.72 6.10 2.47
CA PHE A 343 3.32 4.70 2.54
C PHE A 343 3.60 3.96 1.23
N SER A 344 3.43 4.61 0.07
CA SER A 344 3.75 3.99 -1.22
C SER A 344 5.22 3.60 -1.30
N LEU A 345 6.13 4.45 -0.85
CA LEU A 345 7.55 4.17 -0.82
C LEU A 345 7.88 3.04 0.17
N ILE A 346 7.49 3.20 1.44
CA ILE A 346 7.85 2.27 2.53
C ILE A 346 7.28 0.87 2.26
N GLU A 347 6.00 0.75 1.93
CA GLU A 347 5.39 -0.56 1.68
C GLU A 347 5.97 -1.23 0.42
N SER A 348 6.34 -0.45 -0.60
CA SER A 348 7.00 -1.00 -1.78
C SER A 348 8.44 -1.44 -1.50
N CYS A 349 9.18 -0.74 -0.63
CA CYS A 349 10.49 -1.21 -0.14
C CYS A 349 10.35 -2.57 0.55
N LYS A 350 9.40 -2.71 1.48
CA LYS A 350 9.15 -3.96 2.21
C LYS A 350 8.76 -5.11 1.28
N LEU A 351 8.00 -4.83 0.21
CA LEU A 351 7.66 -5.83 -0.80
C LEU A 351 8.88 -6.33 -1.61
N ASN A 352 9.92 -5.50 -1.71
CA ASN A 352 11.14 -5.81 -2.46
C ASN A 352 12.32 -6.17 -1.54
N ASP A 353 12.07 -6.41 -0.25
CA ASP A 353 13.07 -6.79 0.74
C ASP A 353 14.18 -5.73 0.90
N ILE A 354 13.83 -4.44 0.74
CA ILE A 354 14.69 -3.27 0.89
C ILE A 354 14.42 -2.64 2.25
N ASP A 355 15.48 -2.25 2.98
CA ASP A 355 15.34 -1.43 4.18
C ASP A 355 14.79 -0.05 3.82
N PRO A 356 13.61 0.35 4.35
CA PRO A 356 13.01 1.63 4.00
C PRO A 356 13.84 2.83 4.48
N GLN A 357 14.58 2.71 5.58
CA GLN A 357 15.40 3.82 6.10
C GLN A 357 16.58 4.10 5.18
N ASP A 358 17.32 3.08 4.76
CA ASP A 358 18.44 3.22 3.83
C ASP A 358 17.98 3.76 2.47
N TYR A 359 16.84 3.25 1.99
CA TYR A 359 16.23 3.72 0.75
C TYR A 359 15.84 5.21 0.81
N LEU A 360 15.12 5.63 1.85
CA LEU A 360 14.70 7.02 2.01
C LEU A 360 15.91 7.96 2.20
N LYS A 361 16.92 7.53 2.96
CA LYS A 361 18.20 8.24 3.08
C LYS A 361 18.81 8.50 1.71
N HIS A 362 18.93 7.46 0.88
CA HIS A 362 19.48 7.59 -0.48
C HIS A 362 18.68 8.58 -1.35
N LEU A 363 17.34 8.52 -1.30
CA LEU A 363 16.52 9.49 -2.02
C LEU A 363 16.75 10.93 -1.54
N PHE A 364 16.88 11.16 -0.23
CA PHE A 364 17.19 12.48 0.32
C PHE A 364 18.60 12.95 -0.08
N GLU A 365 19.56 12.06 -0.18
CA GLU A 365 20.90 12.38 -0.67
C GLU A 365 20.88 12.77 -2.16
N CYS A 366 20.10 12.08 -2.99
CA CYS A 366 19.87 12.46 -4.39
C CYS A 366 19.27 13.89 -4.51
N ILE A 367 18.26 14.19 -3.69
CA ILE A 367 17.63 15.52 -3.63
C ILE A 367 18.62 16.58 -3.16
N LEU A 368 19.37 16.28 -2.10
CA LEU A 368 20.31 17.21 -1.49
C LEU A 368 21.42 17.65 -2.47
N HIS A 369 21.96 16.70 -3.19
CA HIS A 369 23.09 16.94 -4.10
C HIS A 369 22.66 17.35 -5.51
N GLY A 370 21.36 17.42 -5.80
CA GLY A 370 20.85 17.77 -7.13
C GLY A 370 21.35 16.82 -8.23
N LYS A 371 21.62 15.56 -7.89
CA LYS A 371 22.13 14.57 -8.83
C LYS A 371 21.08 14.32 -9.93
N ASP A 372 21.54 14.36 -11.16
CA ASP A 372 20.76 13.86 -12.29
C ASP A 372 20.68 12.32 -12.18
N CYS A 373 19.59 11.84 -11.55
CA CYS A 373 19.38 10.42 -11.28
C CYS A 373 18.31 9.88 -12.24
N ASP A 374 18.53 8.67 -12.77
CA ASP A 374 17.46 7.93 -13.41
C ASP A 374 16.39 7.56 -12.37
N LYS A 375 15.35 8.38 -12.28
CA LYS A 375 14.26 8.19 -11.31
C LYS A 375 13.57 6.84 -11.44
N LYS A 376 13.59 6.23 -12.63
CA LYS A 376 13.03 4.90 -12.84
C LYS A 376 13.88 3.83 -12.14
N ALA A 377 15.20 3.96 -12.20
CA ALA A 377 16.12 3.06 -11.50
C ALA A 377 16.01 3.17 -9.97
N LEU A 378 15.52 4.31 -9.47
CA LEU A 378 15.25 4.53 -8.05
C LEU A 378 13.93 3.92 -7.56
N LEU A 379 13.05 3.40 -8.43
CA LEU A 379 11.84 2.71 -7.99
C LEU A 379 12.21 1.45 -7.19
N PRO A 380 11.50 1.13 -6.08
CA PRO A 380 11.86 -0.01 -5.23
C PRO A 380 12.01 -1.34 -5.95
N CYS A 381 11.27 -1.55 -7.04
CA CYS A 381 11.37 -2.78 -7.84
C CYS A 381 12.65 -2.87 -8.71
N PHE A 382 13.39 -1.77 -8.88
CA PHE A 382 14.66 -1.71 -9.62
C PHE A 382 15.84 -1.30 -8.74
N TYR A 383 15.56 -0.74 -7.57
CA TYR A 383 16.57 -0.26 -6.66
C TYR A 383 17.50 -1.40 -6.21
N LYS A 384 18.80 -1.15 -6.33
CA LYS A 384 19.83 -2.04 -5.79
C LYS A 384 20.53 -1.26 -4.70
N SER A 385 20.48 -1.77 -3.48
CA SER A 385 21.31 -1.25 -2.39
C SER A 385 22.78 -1.35 -2.82
N GLU A 386 23.49 -0.23 -2.80
CA GLU A 386 24.95 -0.26 -2.85
C GLU A 386 25.39 -0.84 -1.50
N CYS A 387 25.75 -2.14 -1.48
CA CYS A 387 26.35 -2.80 -0.31
C CYS A 387 27.74 -2.26 -0.04
#